data_96a0a5b720c6e4f0a16924de878608f3
#
_entry.id   96a0a5b720c6e4f0a16924de878608f3
#
_cell.length_a   1.000
_cell.length_b   1.000
_cell.length_c   1.000
_cell.angle_alpha   90.00
_cell.angle_beta   90.00
_cell.angle_gamma   90.00
#
_symmetry.space_group_name_H-M   'P 1'
#
loop_
_entity.id
_entity.type
_entity.pdbx_description
1 polymer ?
#
loop_
_entity_poly.entity_id
_entity_poly.type
_entity_poly.pdbx_seq_one_letter_code
_entity_poly.pdbx_strand_id
1 'polypeptide(L)'
;MPLRLRRSARALVLDDLDRLLLCRHALREQGAAVWAAPGGRIAPHEEPLTALRRELREEVGLVVQHDPPHVWHQEVVGAGYAVGHDGVVNDYFLVRTAGFTPCGALTAAELAAECIVGVKWWSPAEISAYRGPDLFSPRDLGTPLRELLSTGLPDEPLPLGL
;
A
#
# COMPACT_ATOMS: atom_id res chain seq x y z
N MET A 1 -15.58 9.52 -23.43
CA MET A 1 -15.68 9.94 -22.01
C MET A 1 -14.35 9.67 -21.33
N PRO A 2 -13.83 10.60 -20.54
CA PRO A 2 -12.62 10.34 -19.79
C PRO A 2 -12.85 9.24 -18.74
N LEU A 3 -11.83 8.40 -18.54
CA LEU A 3 -11.87 7.33 -17.54
C LEU A 3 -11.95 7.90 -16.13
N ARG A 4 -12.80 7.31 -15.31
CA ARG A 4 -12.88 7.62 -13.88
C ARG A 4 -12.03 6.64 -13.10
N LEU A 5 -10.81 7.05 -12.77
CA LEU A 5 -9.87 6.21 -12.03
C LEU A 5 -9.89 6.58 -10.55
N ARG A 6 -9.96 5.58 -9.67
CA ARG A 6 -9.81 5.79 -8.24
C ARG A 6 -8.33 5.98 -7.93
N ARG A 7 -7.98 7.16 -7.43
CA ARG A 7 -6.61 7.49 -7.08
C ARG A 7 -6.34 7.21 -5.61
N SER A 8 -5.22 6.56 -5.33
CA SER A 8 -4.77 6.25 -3.97
C SER A 8 -3.29 6.57 -3.82
N ALA A 9 -2.92 7.00 -2.61
CA ALA A 9 -1.53 7.16 -2.20
C ALA A 9 -1.21 6.08 -1.17
N ARG A 10 -0.11 5.36 -1.37
CA ARG A 10 0.32 4.25 -0.52
C ARG A 10 1.76 4.41 -0.10
N ALA A 11 2.09 3.92 1.08
CA ALA A 11 3.45 3.99 1.61
C ALA A 11 4.13 2.63 1.62
N LEU A 12 5.30 2.55 1.02
CA LEU A 12 6.22 1.45 1.27
C LEU A 12 6.99 1.79 2.55
N VAL A 13 6.49 1.29 3.67
CA VAL A 13 7.08 1.54 4.99
C VAL A 13 8.11 0.44 5.25
N LEU A 14 9.38 0.81 5.22
CA LEU A 14 10.51 -0.09 5.48
C LEU A 14 11.16 0.25 6.82
N ASP A 15 11.42 -0.77 7.63
CA ASP A 15 12.16 -0.62 8.87
C ASP A 15 13.67 -0.79 8.67
N ASP A 16 14.43 -0.76 9.76
CA ASP A 16 15.90 -0.89 9.75
C ASP A 16 16.40 -2.26 9.29
N LEU A 17 15.51 -3.26 9.25
CA LEU A 17 15.81 -4.62 8.78
C LEU A 17 15.28 -4.87 7.37
N ASP A 18 14.90 -3.82 6.64
CA ASP A 18 14.27 -3.90 5.32
C ASP A 18 12.97 -4.72 5.30
N ARG A 19 12.25 -4.75 6.41
CA ARG A 19 10.93 -5.36 6.47
C ARG A 19 9.88 -4.34 6.01
N LEU A 20 8.93 -4.83 5.23
CA LEU A 20 7.84 -4.03 4.67
C LEU A 20 6.57 -4.21 5.49
N LEU A 21 5.95 -3.10 5.86
CA LEU A 21 4.67 -3.11 6.58
C LEU A 21 3.51 -3.27 5.59
N LEU A 22 2.70 -4.30 5.78
CA LEU A 22 1.52 -4.54 4.96
C LEU A 22 0.27 -4.67 5.83
N CYS A 23 -0.84 -4.17 5.31
CA CYS A 23 -2.17 -4.34 5.87
C CYS A 23 -2.90 -5.48 5.16
N ARG A 24 -3.55 -6.34 5.93
CA ARG A 24 -4.34 -7.45 5.40
C ARG A 24 -5.77 -6.99 5.17
N HIS A 25 -6.22 -6.99 3.93
CA HIS A 25 -7.58 -6.62 3.54
C HIS A 25 -8.41 -7.86 3.26
N ALA A 26 -9.50 -8.04 3.97
CA ALA A 26 -10.42 -9.16 3.76
C ALA A 26 -11.17 -9.00 2.43
N LEU A 27 -11.21 -10.07 1.64
CA LEU A 27 -12.06 -10.16 0.46
C LEU A 27 -13.39 -10.81 0.85
N ARG A 28 -14.51 -10.15 0.53
CA ARG A 28 -15.84 -10.54 1.00
C ARG A 28 -16.30 -11.92 0.55
N GLU A 29 -15.79 -12.43 -0.57
CA GLU A 29 -16.39 -13.60 -1.24
C GLU A 29 -15.53 -14.87 -1.24
N GLN A 30 -14.27 -14.87 -0.74
CA GLN A 30 -13.38 -16.00 -1.02
C GLN A 30 -12.59 -16.54 0.17
N GLY A 31 -12.80 -16.06 1.39
CA GLY A 31 -12.00 -16.50 2.54
C GLY A 31 -10.52 -16.15 2.46
N ALA A 32 -10.07 -15.62 1.34
CA ALA A 32 -8.72 -15.11 1.11
C ALA A 32 -8.66 -13.61 1.42
N ALA A 33 -7.45 -13.08 1.49
CA ALA A 33 -7.21 -11.67 1.73
C ALA A 33 -6.14 -11.14 0.78
N VAL A 34 -6.01 -9.81 0.76
CA VAL A 34 -4.94 -9.11 0.01
C VAL A 34 -4.08 -8.36 1.00
N TRP A 35 -2.78 -8.58 0.92
CA TRP A 35 -1.78 -7.81 1.64
C TRP A 35 -1.35 -6.63 0.77
N ALA A 36 -1.60 -5.43 1.26
CA ALA A 36 -1.33 -4.19 0.54
C ALA A 36 -0.61 -3.19 1.43
N ALA A 37 0.18 -2.32 0.82
CA ALA A 37 0.82 -1.22 1.52
C ALA A 37 -0.24 -0.30 2.17
N PRO A 38 0.01 0.21 3.38
CA PRO A 38 -0.90 1.16 4.02
C PRO A 38 -1.06 2.42 3.17
N GLY A 39 -2.23 3.00 3.25
CA GLY A 39 -2.64 4.15 2.45
C GLY A 39 -4.08 4.05 2.04
N GLY A 40 -4.52 4.91 1.18
CA GLY A 40 -5.89 4.90 0.72
C GLY A 40 -6.22 5.99 -0.26
N ARG A 41 -7.51 6.18 -0.46
CA ARG A 41 -8.06 7.10 -1.45
C ARG A 41 -7.62 8.54 -1.22
N ILE A 42 -7.21 9.19 -2.31
CA ILE A 42 -7.01 10.63 -2.34
C ILE A 42 -8.38 11.28 -2.53
N ALA A 43 -8.81 12.09 -1.55
CA ALA A 43 -10.09 12.79 -1.63
C ALA A 43 -10.05 13.87 -2.73
N PRO A 44 -11.23 14.27 -3.28
CA PRO A 44 -11.27 15.41 -4.19
C PRO A 44 -10.60 16.63 -3.56
N HIS A 45 -9.74 17.31 -4.33
CA HIS A 45 -8.98 18.48 -3.90
C HIS A 45 -7.93 18.24 -2.81
N GLU A 46 -7.69 16.97 -2.45
CA GLU A 46 -6.61 16.60 -1.52
C GLU A 46 -5.32 16.30 -2.29
N GLU A 47 -4.19 16.80 -1.78
CA GLU A 47 -2.88 16.47 -2.35
C GLU A 47 -2.49 15.02 -1.98
N PRO A 48 -1.76 14.29 -2.84
CA PRO A 48 -1.39 12.90 -2.57
C PRO A 48 -0.68 12.69 -1.23
N LEU A 49 0.29 13.54 -0.88
CA LEU A 49 1.02 13.40 0.39
C LEU A 49 0.17 13.75 1.61
N THR A 50 -0.81 14.63 1.46
CA THR A 50 -1.79 14.92 2.52
C THR A 50 -2.63 13.70 2.80
N ALA A 51 -3.13 13.05 1.75
CA ALA A 51 -3.89 11.80 1.86
C ALA A 51 -3.03 10.71 2.50
N LEU A 52 -1.78 10.56 2.06
CA LEU A 52 -0.87 9.56 2.59
C LEU A 52 -0.64 9.74 4.09
N ARG A 53 -0.36 10.97 4.54
CA ARG A 53 -0.15 11.28 5.96
C ARG A 53 -1.38 10.99 6.80
N ARG A 54 -2.54 11.34 6.29
CA ARG A 54 -3.82 11.07 6.96
C ARG A 54 -4.05 9.57 7.12
N GLU A 55 -3.92 8.82 6.04
CA GLU A 55 -4.13 7.36 6.03
C GLU A 55 -3.14 6.63 6.94
N LEU A 56 -1.86 7.00 6.91
CA LEU A 56 -0.85 6.36 7.77
C LEU A 56 -1.11 6.61 9.25
N ARG A 57 -1.59 7.79 9.60
CA ARG A 57 -1.95 8.09 11.00
C ARG A 57 -3.15 7.28 11.43
N GLU A 58 -4.17 7.19 10.58
CA GLU A 58 -5.40 6.47 10.87
C GLU A 58 -5.19 4.95 10.97
N GLU A 59 -4.46 4.37 10.03
CA GLU A 59 -4.33 2.92 9.91
C GLU A 59 -3.25 2.33 10.82
N VAL A 60 -2.07 2.96 10.87
CA VAL A 60 -0.89 2.37 11.52
C VAL A 60 -0.22 3.27 12.56
N GLY A 61 -0.65 4.52 12.69
CA GLY A 61 -0.11 5.44 13.70
C GLY A 61 1.25 6.02 13.34
N LEU A 62 1.62 6.01 12.06
CA LEU A 62 2.90 6.56 11.61
C LEU A 62 2.75 8.02 11.22
N VAL A 63 3.62 8.87 11.77
CA VAL A 63 3.73 10.28 11.41
C VAL A 63 4.92 10.46 10.48
N VAL A 64 4.66 10.97 9.28
CA VAL A 64 5.68 11.23 8.25
C VAL A 64 6.03 12.71 8.28
N GLN A 65 7.25 13.04 8.68
CA GLN A 65 7.70 14.43 8.88
C GLN A 65 8.22 15.09 7.60
N HIS A 66 8.82 14.32 6.70
CA HIS A 66 9.39 14.79 5.44
C HIS A 66 8.59 14.27 4.26
N ASP A 67 8.74 14.90 3.11
CA ASP A 67 8.10 14.43 1.89
C ASP A 67 8.79 13.15 1.41
N PRO A 68 8.12 12.00 1.41
CA PRO A 68 8.72 10.76 0.96
C PRO A 68 8.84 10.73 -0.57
N PRO A 69 9.92 10.11 -1.10
CA PRO A 69 10.08 10.00 -2.55
C PRO A 69 9.03 9.10 -3.18
N HIS A 70 8.55 9.49 -4.35
CA HIS A 70 7.63 8.71 -5.18
C HIS A 70 8.44 7.66 -5.94
N VAL A 71 8.18 6.38 -5.68
CA VAL A 71 9.00 5.28 -6.20
C VAL A 71 8.30 4.36 -7.18
N TRP A 72 6.99 4.17 -7.05
CA TRP A 72 6.21 3.31 -7.95
C TRP A 72 4.91 3.98 -8.35
N HIS A 73 4.49 3.67 -9.58
CA HIS A 73 3.21 4.10 -10.14
C HIS A 73 2.51 2.90 -10.76
N GLN A 74 1.26 2.66 -10.38
CA GLN A 74 0.44 1.58 -10.91
C GLN A 74 -0.85 2.14 -11.45
N GLU A 75 -1.17 1.84 -12.70
CA GLU A 75 -2.44 2.18 -13.31
C GLU A 75 -3.07 0.92 -13.89
N VAL A 76 -4.26 0.59 -13.43
CA VAL A 76 -5.00 -0.58 -13.90
C VAL A 76 -6.38 -0.12 -14.34
N VAL A 77 -6.64 -0.28 -15.63
CA VAL A 77 -7.97 0.00 -16.21
C VAL A 77 -8.74 -1.31 -16.34
N GLY A 78 -9.92 -1.35 -15.77
CA GLY A 78 -10.76 -2.54 -15.83
C GLY A 78 -11.88 -2.49 -14.79
N ALA A 79 -12.93 -3.25 -15.03
CA ALA A 79 -14.04 -3.40 -14.11
C ALA A 79 -13.62 -4.25 -12.91
N GLY A 80 -14.18 -3.96 -11.74
CA GLY A 80 -13.99 -4.77 -10.53
C GLY A 80 -12.84 -4.38 -9.63
N TYR A 81 -11.97 -3.45 -10.03
CA TYR A 81 -10.88 -2.98 -9.17
C TYR A 81 -11.32 -1.92 -8.16
N ALA A 82 -12.30 -1.10 -8.51
CA ALA A 82 -12.89 -0.13 -7.59
C ALA A 82 -14.35 0.12 -7.96
N VAL A 83 -15.21 0.05 -6.97
CA VAL A 83 -16.66 0.27 -7.18
C VAL A 83 -16.91 1.69 -7.69
N GLY A 84 -17.66 1.81 -8.78
CA GLY A 84 -18.00 3.10 -9.38
C GLY A 84 -16.89 3.76 -10.18
N HIS A 85 -15.79 3.05 -10.45
CA HIS A 85 -14.66 3.56 -11.22
C HIS A 85 -14.30 2.61 -12.35
N ASP A 86 -13.61 3.14 -13.34
CA ASP A 86 -13.17 2.40 -14.53
C ASP A 86 -11.79 1.74 -14.31
N GLY A 87 -11.18 1.97 -13.16
CA GLY A 87 -9.90 1.43 -12.77
C GLY A 87 -9.32 2.14 -11.56
N VAL A 88 -8.05 1.88 -11.28
CA VAL A 88 -7.33 2.44 -10.15
C VAL A 88 -5.97 3.01 -10.57
N VAL A 89 -5.54 4.04 -9.87
CA VAL A 89 -4.17 4.55 -9.91
C VAL A 89 -3.64 4.52 -8.50
N ASN A 90 -2.53 3.80 -8.28
CA ASN A 90 -1.85 3.75 -7.01
C ASN A 90 -0.45 4.37 -7.16
N ASP A 91 -0.19 5.40 -6.39
CA ASP A 91 1.13 6.00 -6.29
C ASP A 91 1.76 5.58 -4.97
N TYR A 92 2.98 5.05 -5.03
CA TYR A 92 3.70 4.51 -3.88
C TYR A 92 4.88 5.40 -3.52
N PHE A 93 4.99 5.70 -2.24
CA PHE A 93 6.03 6.56 -1.67
C PHE A 93 6.85 5.77 -0.66
N LEU A 94 8.17 5.92 -0.71
CA LEU A 94 9.06 5.22 0.21
C LEU A 94 9.16 5.97 1.54
N VAL A 95 8.83 5.29 2.63
CA VAL A 95 8.93 5.79 3.99
C VAL A 95 9.83 4.86 4.79
N ARG A 96 11.01 5.34 5.17
CA ARG A 96 11.88 4.59 6.06
C ARG A 96 11.67 5.03 7.50
N THR A 97 11.62 4.07 8.41
CA THR A 97 11.39 4.32 9.83
C THR A 97 12.05 3.24 10.68
N ALA A 98 12.29 3.53 11.94
CA ALA A 98 12.60 2.47 12.90
C ALA A 98 11.37 1.57 13.09
N GLY A 99 11.60 0.31 13.45
CA GLY A 99 10.50 -0.61 13.72
C GLY A 99 9.59 -0.08 14.84
N PHE A 100 8.30 -0.20 14.66
CA PHE A 100 7.29 0.22 15.64
C PHE A 100 6.14 -0.79 15.66
N THR A 101 5.34 -0.75 16.71
CA THR A 101 4.10 -1.54 16.76
C THR A 101 2.98 -0.73 16.11
N PRO A 102 2.41 -1.19 14.99
CA PRO A 102 1.36 -0.44 14.32
C PRO A 102 0.11 -0.29 15.21
N CYS A 103 -0.29 0.96 15.45
CA CYS A 103 -1.50 1.29 16.20
C CYS A 103 -1.95 2.69 15.78
N GLY A 104 -2.91 2.76 14.89
CA GLY A 104 -3.40 4.01 14.35
C GLY A 104 -4.51 4.65 15.19
N ALA A 105 -5.04 5.75 14.68
CA ALA A 105 -6.15 6.47 15.29
C ALA A 105 -7.49 5.72 15.15
N LEU A 106 -7.62 4.85 14.17
CA LEU A 106 -8.83 4.05 13.99
C LEU A 106 -8.87 2.89 14.97
N THR A 107 -10.05 2.64 15.52
CA THR A 107 -10.31 1.45 16.35
C THR A 107 -10.31 0.19 15.49
N ALA A 108 -10.24 -0.99 16.13
CA ALA A 108 -10.35 -2.26 15.42
C ALA A 108 -11.65 -2.37 14.60
N ALA A 109 -12.77 -1.86 15.14
CA ALA A 109 -14.05 -1.83 14.43
C ALA A 109 -14.03 -0.90 13.21
N GLU A 110 -13.40 0.27 13.33
CA GLU A 110 -13.26 1.21 12.24
C GLU A 110 -12.34 0.66 11.14
N LEU A 111 -11.23 0.01 11.50
CA LEU A 111 -10.36 -0.69 10.55
C LEU A 111 -11.10 -1.82 9.83
N ALA A 112 -11.90 -2.60 10.56
CA ALA A 112 -12.70 -3.68 9.98
C ALA A 112 -13.75 -3.14 8.99
N ALA A 113 -14.31 -1.93 9.25
CA ALA A 113 -15.21 -1.27 8.31
C ALA A 113 -14.50 -0.92 6.99
N GLU A 114 -13.20 -0.72 7.02
CA GLU A 114 -12.34 -0.54 5.84
C GLU A 114 -11.75 -1.86 5.32
N CYS A 115 -12.25 -2.99 5.83
CA CYS A 115 -11.79 -4.35 5.50
C CYS A 115 -10.35 -4.66 5.95
N ILE A 116 -9.76 -3.87 6.82
CA ILE A 116 -8.42 -4.14 7.38
C ILE A 116 -8.56 -5.07 8.59
N VAL A 117 -8.04 -6.30 8.46
CA VAL A 117 -8.18 -7.35 9.48
C VAL A 117 -6.84 -7.77 10.09
N GLY A 118 -5.76 -7.14 9.69
CA GLY A 118 -4.44 -7.41 10.24
C GLY A 118 -3.38 -6.50 9.66
N VAL A 119 -2.26 -6.44 10.35
CA VAL A 119 -1.07 -5.69 9.93
C VAL A 119 0.15 -6.53 10.29
N LYS A 120 1.11 -6.62 9.40
CA LYS A 120 2.32 -7.43 9.63
C LYS A 120 3.53 -6.81 8.94
N TRP A 121 4.68 -6.94 9.58
CA TRP A 121 5.97 -6.69 8.98
C TRP A 121 6.43 -7.93 8.21
N TRP A 122 6.74 -7.75 6.94
CA TRP A 122 7.19 -8.83 6.05
C TRP A 122 8.62 -8.61 5.62
N SER A 123 9.48 -9.60 5.78
CA SER A 123 10.79 -9.55 5.13
C SER A 123 10.65 -9.86 3.63
N PRO A 124 11.57 -9.39 2.78
CA PRO A 124 11.56 -9.74 1.36
C PRO A 124 11.59 -11.26 1.12
N ALA A 125 12.33 -11.99 1.96
CA ALA A 125 12.39 -13.45 1.90
C ALA A 125 11.04 -14.11 2.20
N GLU A 126 10.33 -13.63 3.21
CA GLU A 126 8.98 -14.13 3.54
C GLU A 126 8.00 -13.89 2.40
N ILE A 127 8.04 -12.71 1.76
CA ILE A 127 7.18 -12.40 0.61
C ILE A 127 7.49 -13.35 -0.54
N SER A 128 8.76 -13.56 -0.87
CA SER A 128 9.18 -14.45 -1.95
C SER A 128 8.83 -15.92 -1.71
N ALA A 129 8.87 -16.34 -0.45
CA ALA A 129 8.61 -17.73 -0.06
C ALA A 129 7.13 -18.02 0.23
N TYR A 130 6.28 -17.01 0.25
CA TYR A 130 4.86 -17.19 0.61
C TYR A 130 4.13 -18.10 -0.38
N ARG A 131 3.42 -19.08 0.15
CA ARG A 131 2.64 -20.05 -0.62
C ARG A 131 1.20 -20.22 -0.11
N GLY A 132 0.78 -19.31 0.78
CA GLY A 132 -0.57 -19.32 1.33
C GLY A 132 -1.64 -18.83 0.36
N PRO A 133 -2.90 -18.77 0.80
CA PRO A 133 -4.03 -18.40 -0.05
C PRO A 133 -4.17 -16.89 -0.30
N ASP A 134 -3.54 -16.05 0.51
CA ASP A 134 -3.64 -14.61 0.37
C ASP A 134 -2.83 -14.12 -0.84
N LEU A 135 -3.25 -13.00 -1.40
CA LEU A 135 -2.56 -12.33 -2.50
C LEU A 135 -1.80 -11.11 -1.99
N PHE A 136 -0.76 -10.72 -2.72
CA PHE A 136 -0.12 -9.42 -2.54
C PHE A 136 -0.64 -8.43 -3.58
N SER A 137 -0.59 -7.15 -3.26
CA SER A 137 -0.90 -6.06 -4.19
C SER A 137 0.29 -5.09 -4.29
N PRO A 138 0.97 -4.98 -5.44
CA PRO A 138 0.75 -5.78 -6.67
C PRO A 138 1.03 -7.27 -6.44
N ARG A 139 0.51 -8.13 -7.32
CA ARG A 139 0.67 -9.58 -7.13
C ARG A 139 2.11 -10.02 -7.04
N ASP A 140 2.97 -9.47 -7.91
CA ASP A 140 4.42 -9.70 -7.86
C ASP A 140 5.11 -8.58 -7.07
N LEU A 141 4.72 -8.42 -5.81
CA LEU A 141 5.31 -7.41 -4.94
C LEU A 141 6.80 -7.66 -4.69
N GLY A 142 7.21 -8.91 -4.62
CA GLY A 142 8.58 -9.28 -4.26
C GLY A 142 9.63 -8.78 -5.25
N THR A 143 9.35 -8.80 -6.55
CA THR A 143 10.32 -8.41 -7.59
C THR A 143 10.66 -6.91 -7.54
N PRO A 144 9.68 -5.98 -7.62
CA PRO A 144 10.00 -4.55 -7.53
C PRO A 144 10.55 -4.16 -6.16
N LEU A 145 10.14 -4.84 -5.08
CA LEU A 145 10.69 -4.58 -3.76
C LEU A 145 12.20 -4.92 -3.69
N ARG A 146 12.60 -6.08 -4.20
CA ARG A 146 14.01 -6.46 -4.24
C ARG A 146 14.83 -5.50 -5.11
N GLU A 147 14.27 -5.08 -6.24
CA GLU A 147 14.91 -4.10 -7.10
C GLU A 147 15.13 -2.76 -6.36
N LEU A 148 14.11 -2.27 -5.67
CA LEU A 148 14.20 -1.04 -4.88
C LEU A 148 15.28 -1.15 -3.79
N LEU A 149 15.35 -2.28 -3.10
CA LEU A 149 16.33 -2.51 -2.04
C LEU A 149 17.75 -2.65 -2.58
N SER A 150 17.93 -3.18 -3.78
CA SER A 150 19.26 -3.41 -4.36
C SER A 150 19.81 -2.21 -5.14
N THR A 151 18.97 -1.48 -5.86
CA THR A 151 19.40 -0.38 -6.72
C THR A 151 19.14 1.00 -6.12
N GLY A 152 18.33 1.09 -5.05
CA GLY A 152 17.96 2.35 -4.41
C GLY A 152 16.86 3.08 -5.14
N LEU A 153 16.75 4.39 -4.86
CA LEU A 153 15.67 5.22 -5.40
C LEU A 153 15.76 5.31 -6.93
N PRO A 154 14.65 5.04 -7.65
CA PRO A 154 14.62 5.23 -9.10
C PRO A 154 14.61 6.71 -9.46
N ASP A 155 15.13 7.06 -10.65
CA ASP A 155 15.08 8.44 -11.16
C ASP A 155 13.64 8.88 -11.43
N GLU A 156 12.82 7.94 -11.91
CA GLU A 156 11.38 8.12 -12.13
C GLU A 156 10.62 6.98 -11.48
N PRO A 157 9.36 7.20 -11.08
CA PRO A 157 8.55 6.12 -10.50
C PRO A 157 8.46 4.92 -11.45
N LEU A 158 8.75 3.74 -10.91
CA LEU A 158 8.67 2.49 -11.68
C LEU A 158 7.21 2.15 -11.97
N PRO A 159 6.82 1.98 -13.26
CA PRO A 159 5.48 1.51 -13.58
C PRO A 159 5.32 0.04 -13.19
N LEU A 160 4.23 -0.26 -12.46
CA LEU A 160 3.91 -1.61 -12.03
C LEU A 160 2.74 -2.17 -12.84
N GLY A 161 2.73 -3.50 -12.98
CA GLY A 161 1.56 -4.24 -13.44
C GLY A 161 0.62 -4.62 -12.27
N LEU A 162 -0.26 -5.58 -12.54
CA LEU A 162 -1.15 -6.17 -11.54
C LEU A 162 -0.39 -6.98 -10.49
#